data_57723595c7fe1f83ce48359c1d65c72a
#
_entry.id   57723595c7fe1f83ce48359c1d65c72a
#
_cell.length_a   1.000
_cell.length_b   1.000
_cell.length_c   1.000
_cell.angle_alpha   90.00
_cell.angle_beta   90.00
_cell.angle_gamma   90.00
#
_symmetry.space_group_name_H-M   'P 1'
#
loop_
_entity.id
_entity.type
_entity.pdbx_description
1 polymer ?
#
loop_
_entity_poly.entity_id
_entity_poly.type
_entity_poly.pdbx_seq_one_letter_code
_entity_poly.pdbx_strand_id
1 'polypeptide(L)'
;NIGAESNSSYAASIYHLFIDAAKKLNPEYISMITPSRWMTKSSRGISDDWVNDMLNCNHFVKIHDYTDATNCFTGVEIKGGVSYWLYQPSFIGDCIFNLHKNDSVITHQGRLNASETGIVIRDPNALAIISKVVQVDGPYYNDRSFSCLVGPRAYFTDIDKNILTAGWQGYVKKQDENHPIKYYLNKRLEPSGVAWISLSDIPKGHESIQLHKVLIPKAGGTGNDPIVLGSPFYAEPNSCCSDTYLCIGYNPKQQFSKNECDSIISYIKTRFFRYMVSIKKKTQNSTRDSYQFVPLQDWSKPWTDAELYKKYNLSKEEIEYIESMIKPMGEEALFNTDELINPEFANFNLLEHGVSVGDKIIYTPTGTELIVAKDNKVECDGELYTLAEFTAKYMPHNKRSVSGLCQGPKYFSFNGISLYKLKESFLKKS
;
A
#
# COMPACT_ATOMS: atom_id res chain seq x y z
N ASN A 1 -9.28 11.21 21.96
CA ASN A 1 -8.13 10.36 22.28
C ASN A 1 -7.58 10.80 23.62
N ILE A 2 -7.73 9.99 24.66
CA ILE A 2 -7.08 10.20 25.95
C ILE A 2 -5.78 9.42 25.91
N GLY A 3 -4.66 10.08 26.20
CA GLY A 3 -3.38 9.41 26.35
C GLY A 3 -3.48 8.41 27.50
N ALA A 4 -3.32 7.13 27.21
CA ALA A 4 -3.12 6.17 28.28
C ALA A 4 -1.76 6.44 28.92
N GLU A 5 -1.68 6.37 30.22
CA GLU A 5 -0.44 6.35 31.00
C GLU A 5 0.38 5.08 30.70
N SER A 6 0.80 4.93 29.47
CA SER A 6 1.76 3.90 29.05
C SER A 6 2.84 4.59 28.23
N ASN A 7 4.07 4.19 28.40
CA ASN A 7 5.28 4.66 27.70
C ASN A 7 5.24 4.55 26.16
N SER A 8 4.06 4.53 25.54
CA SER A 8 3.88 4.49 24.10
C SER A 8 3.37 5.84 23.59
N SER A 9 4.08 6.44 22.67
CA SER A 9 3.80 7.74 22.04
C SER A 9 2.49 7.81 21.21
N TYR A 10 1.62 6.80 21.24
CA TYR A 10 0.40 6.73 20.45
C TYR A 10 -0.84 6.50 21.32
N ALA A 11 -1.79 7.46 21.27
CA ALA A 11 -3.06 7.37 21.97
C ALA A 11 -3.96 6.25 21.43
N ALA A 12 -4.64 5.52 22.32
CA ALA A 12 -5.67 4.55 21.97
C ALA A 12 -7.00 5.25 21.63
N SER A 13 -7.79 4.63 20.75
CA SER A 13 -9.13 5.11 20.42
C SER A 13 -10.10 4.73 21.53
N ILE A 14 -10.99 5.65 21.92
CA ILE A 14 -11.97 5.43 23.00
C ILE A 14 -13.42 5.63 22.53
N TYR A 15 -13.67 5.94 21.26
CA TYR A 15 -15.02 6.23 20.78
C TYR A 15 -15.97 5.02 20.89
N HIS A 16 -15.45 3.80 20.88
CA HIS A 16 -16.23 2.59 21.13
C HIS A 16 -16.89 2.58 22.52
N LEU A 17 -16.22 3.14 23.54
CA LEU A 17 -16.79 3.25 24.89
C LEU A 17 -18.01 4.18 24.93
N PHE A 18 -18.05 5.22 24.10
CA PHE A 18 -19.21 6.08 23.96
C PHE A 18 -20.38 5.35 23.28
N ILE A 19 -20.08 4.49 22.29
CA ILE A 19 -21.09 3.64 21.64
C ILE A 19 -21.69 2.68 22.67
N ASP A 20 -20.86 2.01 23.48
CA ASP A 20 -21.30 1.09 24.51
C ASP A 20 -22.12 1.79 25.60
N ALA A 21 -21.70 3.00 26.00
CA ALA A 21 -22.46 3.81 26.94
C ALA A 21 -23.85 4.19 26.39
N ALA A 22 -23.92 4.58 25.11
CA ALA A 22 -25.19 4.88 24.45
C ALA A 22 -26.11 3.65 24.37
N LYS A 23 -25.58 2.47 24.04
CA LYS A 23 -26.33 1.21 24.02
C LYS A 23 -26.92 0.87 25.40
N LYS A 24 -26.16 1.13 26.49
CA LYS A 24 -26.63 0.87 27.88
C LYS A 24 -27.82 1.73 28.29
N LEU A 25 -28.04 2.88 27.65
CA LEU A 25 -29.22 3.73 27.88
C LEU A 25 -30.51 3.15 27.27
N ASN A 26 -30.38 2.07 26.48
CA ASN A 26 -31.48 1.39 25.79
C ASN A 26 -32.37 2.37 24.98
N PRO A 27 -31.81 3.25 24.12
CA PRO A 27 -32.58 4.21 23.35
C PRO A 27 -33.30 3.51 22.19
N GLU A 28 -34.30 4.18 21.62
CA GLU A 28 -34.96 3.70 20.41
C GLU A 28 -34.00 3.79 19.20
N TYR A 29 -33.19 4.85 19.11
CA TYR A 29 -32.21 5.06 18.07
C TYR A 29 -30.90 5.58 18.65
N ILE A 30 -29.78 5.18 18.03
CA ILE A 30 -28.47 5.76 18.23
C ILE A 30 -27.96 6.29 16.89
N SER A 31 -27.62 7.57 16.84
CA SER A 31 -26.94 8.15 15.69
C SER A 31 -25.63 8.77 16.14
N MET A 32 -24.52 8.37 15.51
CA MET A 32 -23.18 8.86 15.86
C MET A 32 -22.34 9.05 14.62
N ILE A 33 -21.34 9.94 14.75
CA ILE A 33 -20.25 10.12 13.80
C ILE A 33 -18.99 9.55 14.45
N THR A 34 -18.32 8.62 13.79
CA THR A 34 -17.12 7.97 14.30
C THR A 34 -16.06 7.78 13.22
N PRO A 35 -14.77 7.68 13.57
CA PRO A 35 -13.77 7.21 12.62
C PRO A 35 -14.15 5.82 12.09
N SER A 36 -14.03 5.58 10.77
CA SER A 36 -14.44 4.32 10.12
C SER A 36 -13.45 3.16 10.32
N ARG A 37 -12.33 3.39 10.99
CA ARG A 37 -11.26 2.40 11.18
C ARG A 37 -11.68 1.14 11.94
N TRP A 38 -12.71 1.22 12.79
CA TRP A 38 -13.25 0.03 13.48
C TRP A 38 -13.77 -1.00 12.48
N MET A 39 -14.39 -0.56 11.38
CA MET A 39 -14.95 -1.45 10.36
C MET A 39 -13.89 -2.38 9.73
N THR A 40 -12.62 -2.05 9.81
CA THR A 40 -11.50 -2.79 9.23
C THR A 40 -10.51 -3.32 10.27
N LYS A 41 -10.90 -3.32 11.55
CA LYS A 41 -10.03 -3.73 12.68
C LYS A 41 -8.69 -2.99 12.73
N SER A 42 -8.65 -1.75 12.24
CA SER A 42 -7.42 -0.95 12.20
C SER A 42 -7.37 0.15 13.27
N SER A 43 -8.31 0.15 14.23
CA SER A 43 -8.36 1.07 15.36
C SER A 43 -7.61 0.51 16.56
N ARG A 44 -6.53 1.15 16.96
CA ARG A 44 -5.81 0.78 18.17
C ARG A 44 -6.69 1.02 19.41
N GLY A 45 -6.71 0.06 20.34
CA GLY A 45 -7.50 0.14 21.58
C GLY A 45 -8.93 -0.38 21.45
N ILE A 46 -9.34 -0.83 20.28
CA ILE A 46 -10.61 -1.52 20.06
C ILE A 46 -10.30 -3.00 19.81
N SER A 47 -10.90 -3.89 20.58
CA SER A 47 -10.69 -5.33 20.43
C SER A 47 -11.39 -5.89 19.18
N ASP A 48 -10.86 -6.97 18.65
CA ASP A 48 -11.46 -7.68 17.53
C ASP A 48 -12.83 -8.25 17.90
N ASP A 49 -13.02 -8.68 19.15
CA ASP A 49 -14.32 -9.19 19.65
C ASP A 49 -15.38 -8.11 19.60
N TRP A 50 -15.06 -6.89 20.08
CA TRP A 50 -16.00 -5.75 19.99
C TRP A 50 -16.38 -5.45 18.54
N VAL A 51 -15.41 -5.50 17.63
CA VAL A 51 -15.69 -5.29 16.19
C VAL A 51 -16.56 -6.41 15.64
N ASN A 52 -16.28 -7.66 15.98
CA ASN A 52 -17.09 -8.80 15.55
C ASN A 52 -18.53 -8.68 16.04
N ASP A 53 -18.76 -8.27 17.30
CA ASP A 53 -20.09 -8.02 17.85
C ASP A 53 -20.82 -6.93 17.07
N MET A 54 -20.14 -5.82 16.75
CA MET A 54 -20.73 -4.73 15.97
C MET A 54 -21.06 -5.14 14.53
N LEU A 55 -20.22 -5.97 13.90
CA LEU A 55 -20.44 -6.44 12.53
C LEU A 55 -21.59 -7.45 12.42
N ASN A 56 -21.82 -8.24 13.46
CA ASN A 56 -22.78 -9.34 13.43
C ASN A 56 -24.12 -9.02 14.13
N CYS A 57 -24.24 -7.87 14.80
CA CYS A 57 -25.45 -7.50 15.52
C CYS A 57 -26.68 -7.26 14.63
N ASN A 58 -26.48 -6.88 13.36
CA ASN A 58 -27.51 -6.59 12.36
C ASN A 58 -28.52 -5.50 12.75
N HIS A 59 -28.13 -4.61 13.66
CA HIS A 59 -28.96 -3.49 14.14
C HIS A 59 -28.68 -2.16 13.43
N PHE A 60 -27.70 -2.13 12.52
CA PHE A 60 -27.45 -0.95 11.70
C PHE A 60 -28.49 -0.80 10.60
N VAL A 61 -29.27 0.27 10.65
CA VAL A 61 -30.26 0.60 9.62
C VAL A 61 -29.59 1.23 8.40
N LYS A 62 -28.67 2.17 8.64
CA LYS A 62 -27.99 2.91 7.57
C LYS A 62 -26.61 3.38 8.02
N ILE A 63 -25.66 3.33 7.10
CA ILE A 63 -24.31 3.89 7.26
C ILE A 63 -23.98 4.77 6.06
N HIS A 64 -23.41 5.94 6.31
CA HIS A 64 -22.74 6.78 5.33
C HIS A 64 -21.26 6.80 5.66
N ASP A 65 -20.42 6.30 4.77
CA ASP A 65 -18.97 6.17 4.96
C ASP A 65 -18.22 7.06 3.97
N TYR A 66 -17.39 7.93 4.50
CA TYR A 66 -16.50 8.82 3.77
C TYR A 66 -15.08 8.30 3.91
N THR A 67 -14.53 7.68 2.88
CA THR A 67 -13.16 7.15 2.89
C THR A 67 -12.11 8.26 3.00
N ASP A 68 -12.45 9.44 2.50
CA ASP A 68 -11.73 10.69 2.73
C ASP A 68 -12.59 11.60 3.65
N ALA A 69 -12.11 11.81 4.87
CA ALA A 69 -12.82 12.62 5.87
C ALA A 69 -12.98 14.08 5.44
N THR A 70 -12.14 14.61 4.55
CA THR A 70 -12.23 16.00 4.05
C THR A 70 -13.52 16.24 3.26
N ASN A 71 -14.11 15.19 2.68
CA ASN A 71 -15.41 15.27 2.01
C ASN A 71 -16.59 15.42 2.99
N CYS A 72 -16.37 15.15 4.28
CA CYS A 72 -17.37 15.34 5.33
C CYS A 72 -17.03 16.54 6.21
N PHE A 73 -15.76 16.75 6.53
CA PHE A 73 -15.27 17.82 7.39
C PHE A 73 -14.11 18.55 6.70
N THR A 74 -14.39 19.74 6.19
CA THR A 74 -13.38 20.55 5.50
C THR A 74 -12.15 20.80 6.38
N GLY A 75 -10.97 20.48 5.87
CA GLY A 75 -9.70 20.73 6.56
C GLY A 75 -9.35 19.72 7.67
N VAL A 76 -10.14 18.66 7.86
CA VAL A 76 -9.87 17.61 8.87
C VAL A 76 -9.43 16.32 8.19
N GLU A 77 -8.19 15.91 8.40
CA GLU A 77 -7.69 14.62 7.92
C GLU A 77 -7.87 13.55 9.02
N ILE A 78 -8.71 12.54 8.75
CA ILE A 78 -8.87 11.35 9.59
C ILE A 78 -8.48 10.12 8.76
N LYS A 79 -7.30 9.56 9.04
CA LYS A 79 -6.81 8.36 8.33
C LYS A 79 -7.80 7.20 8.48
N GLY A 80 -8.22 6.64 7.35
CA GLY A 80 -9.20 5.55 7.29
C GLY A 80 -10.64 6.02 7.15
N GLY A 81 -10.86 7.35 7.11
CA GLY A 81 -12.16 7.95 6.88
C GLY A 81 -13.04 8.09 8.12
N VAL A 82 -14.22 8.61 7.90
CA VAL A 82 -15.24 8.88 8.92
C VAL A 82 -16.59 8.37 8.43
N SER A 83 -17.40 7.84 9.33
CA SER A 83 -18.77 7.42 9.03
C SER A 83 -19.77 7.98 10.03
N TYR A 84 -20.97 8.31 9.54
CA TYR A 84 -22.12 8.49 10.40
C TYR A 84 -23.15 7.39 10.12
N TRP A 85 -23.84 6.98 11.17
CA TRP A 85 -24.69 5.82 11.10
C TRP A 85 -25.88 5.90 12.03
N LEU A 86 -26.93 5.15 11.65
CA LEU A 86 -28.14 4.95 12.43
C LEU A 86 -28.19 3.50 12.88
N TYR A 87 -28.25 3.31 14.19
CA TYR A 87 -28.41 2.03 14.87
C TYR A 87 -29.74 2.01 15.62
N GLN A 88 -30.51 0.94 15.47
CA GLN A 88 -31.78 0.74 16.14
C GLN A 88 -31.79 -0.65 16.79
N PRO A 89 -31.83 -0.76 18.12
CA PRO A 89 -31.78 -2.05 18.83
C PRO A 89 -32.87 -3.04 18.42
N SER A 90 -34.05 -2.56 18.05
CA SER A 90 -35.18 -3.40 17.59
C SER A 90 -35.11 -3.81 16.13
N PHE A 91 -34.21 -3.19 15.33
CA PHE A 91 -34.01 -3.54 13.92
C PHE A 91 -33.15 -4.79 13.80
N ILE A 92 -33.58 -5.77 13.00
CA ILE A 92 -32.78 -6.93 12.60
C ILE A 92 -32.89 -7.03 11.07
N GLY A 93 -31.86 -6.65 10.36
CA GLY A 93 -31.95 -6.62 8.91
C GLY A 93 -30.63 -6.27 8.22
N ASP A 94 -30.74 -6.05 6.90
CA ASP A 94 -29.64 -5.60 6.08
C ASP A 94 -29.46 -4.10 6.19
N CYS A 95 -28.21 -3.68 6.37
CA CYS A 95 -27.82 -2.28 6.45
C CYS A 95 -27.82 -1.64 5.06
N ILE A 96 -28.37 -0.44 4.93
CA ILE A 96 -28.17 0.40 3.74
C ILE A 96 -26.82 1.10 3.91
N PHE A 97 -25.83 0.69 3.13
CA PHE A 97 -24.48 1.23 3.16
C PHE A 97 -24.25 2.19 2.00
N ASN A 98 -23.89 3.43 2.31
CA ASN A 98 -23.63 4.49 1.35
C ASN A 98 -22.15 4.86 1.40
N LEU A 99 -21.40 4.45 0.38
CA LEU A 99 -19.99 4.80 0.22
C LEU A 99 -19.88 6.13 -0.53
N HIS A 100 -19.36 7.15 0.13
CA HIS A 100 -19.06 8.45 -0.47
C HIS A 100 -17.63 8.46 -1.00
N LYS A 101 -17.49 8.59 -2.32
CA LYS A 101 -16.19 8.62 -3.00
C LYS A 101 -16.17 9.77 -4.01
N ASN A 102 -15.39 10.80 -3.72
CA ASN A 102 -15.41 12.06 -4.45
C ASN A 102 -16.85 12.63 -4.51
N ASP A 103 -17.34 12.97 -5.69
CA ASP A 103 -18.69 13.53 -5.91
C ASP A 103 -19.78 12.47 -6.13
N SER A 104 -19.46 11.19 -5.91
CA SER A 104 -20.38 10.07 -6.11
C SER A 104 -20.72 9.36 -4.81
N VAL A 105 -21.93 8.77 -4.76
CA VAL A 105 -22.39 7.91 -3.68
C VAL A 105 -22.75 6.56 -4.27
N ILE A 106 -22.10 5.51 -3.80
CA ILE A 106 -22.40 4.14 -4.17
C ILE A 106 -23.19 3.52 -3.03
N THR A 107 -24.43 3.12 -3.31
CA THR A 107 -25.33 2.53 -2.30
C THR A 107 -25.46 1.04 -2.55
N HIS A 108 -25.33 0.25 -1.49
CA HIS A 108 -25.72 -1.15 -1.49
C HIS A 108 -26.44 -1.52 -0.19
N GLN A 109 -27.15 -2.62 -0.20
CA GLN A 109 -27.85 -3.17 0.97
C GLN A 109 -27.34 -4.58 1.24
N GLY A 110 -27.02 -4.87 2.50
CA GLY A 110 -26.52 -6.18 2.90
C GLY A 110 -26.03 -6.20 4.35
N ARG A 111 -25.58 -7.38 4.76
CA ARG A 111 -24.95 -7.56 6.08
C ARG A 111 -23.58 -6.89 6.11
N LEU A 112 -23.24 -6.28 7.25
CA LEU A 112 -21.91 -5.64 7.40
C LEU A 112 -20.77 -6.66 7.35
N ASN A 113 -20.99 -7.87 7.86
CA ASN A 113 -20.05 -8.99 7.76
C ASN A 113 -20.42 -9.93 6.60
N ALA A 114 -20.70 -9.36 5.43
CA ALA A 114 -20.99 -10.16 4.26
C ALA A 114 -19.79 -11.06 3.90
N SER A 115 -20.10 -12.29 3.47
CA SER A 115 -19.10 -13.31 3.14
C SER A 115 -18.13 -13.66 4.30
N GLU A 116 -18.54 -13.39 5.55
CA GLU A 116 -17.78 -13.73 6.77
C GLU A 116 -16.32 -13.22 6.79
N THR A 117 -16.10 -12.05 6.17
CA THR A 117 -14.75 -11.47 6.02
C THR A 117 -14.14 -10.98 7.34
N GLY A 118 -14.97 -10.81 8.37
CA GLY A 118 -14.58 -10.25 9.67
C GLY A 118 -14.28 -8.76 9.66
N ILE A 119 -14.57 -8.08 8.55
CA ILE A 119 -14.49 -6.62 8.37
C ILE A 119 -15.61 -6.15 7.44
N VAL A 120 -15.89 -4.85 7.40
CA VAL A 120 -16.77 -4.28 6.36
C VAL A 120 -15.99 -4.15 5.06
N ILE A 121 -16.46 -4.83 4.03
CA ILE A 121 -16.00 -4.56 2.66
C ILE A 121 -16.81 -3.38 2.13
N ARG A 122 -16.17 -2.21 2.12
CA ARG A 122 -16.84 -0.93 1.81
C ARG A 122 -17.27 -0.81 0.34
N ASP A 123 -16.50 -1.40 -0.56
CA ASP A 123 -16.72 -1.34 -2.00
C ASP A 123 -17.57 -2.54 -2.46
N PRO A 124 -18.75 -2.32 -3.03
CA PRO A 124 -19.63 -3.41 -3.49
C PRO A 124 -19.01 -4.24 -4.62
N ASN A 125 -18.17 -3.67 -5.48
CA ASN A 125 -17.45 -4.44 -6.49
C ASN A 125 -16.46 -5.41 -5.84
N ALA A 126 -15.73 -4.94 -4.81
CA ALA A 126 -14.84 -5.81 -4.03
C ALA A 126 -15.62 -6.92 -3.32
N LEU A 127 -16.79 -6.61 -2.78
CA LEU A 127 -17.66 -7.62 -2.14
C LEU A 127 -18.14 -8.67 -3.13
N ALA A 128 -18.57 -8.28 -4.34
CA ALA A 128 -19.00 -9.20 -5.38
C ALA A 128 -17.86 -10.14 -5.80
N ILE A 129 -16.66 -9.60 -6.03
CA ILE A 129 -15.48 -10.40 -6.40
C ILE A 129 -15.09 -11.37 -5.27
N ILE A 130 -15.01 -10.90 -4.02
CA ILE A 130 -14.73 -11.77 -2.86
C ILE A 130 -15.76 -12.89 -2.75
N SER A 131 -17.04 -12.59 -2.92
CA SER A 131 -18.11 -13.60 -2.83
C SER A 131 -17.93 -14.70 -3.87
N LYS A 132 -17.52 -14.38 -5.10
CA LYS A 132 -17.19 -15.38 -6.12
C LYS A 132 -15.97 -16.21 -5.77
N VAL A 133 -14.93 -15.57 -5.22
CA VAL A 133 -13.73 -16.30 -4.77
C VAL A 133 -14.07 -17.25 -3.63
N VAL A 134 -14.85 -16.81 -2.66
CA VAL A 134 -15.34 -17.67 -1.54
C VAL A 134 -16.22 -18.80 -2.04
N GLN A 135 -17.03 -18.57 -3.05
CA GLN A 135 -17.87 -19.60 -3.64
C GLN A 135 -17.05 -20.74 -4.26
N VAL A 136 -15.86 -20.43 -4.81
CA VAL A 136 -14.96 -21.43 -5.44
C VAL A 136 -14.03 -22.09 -4.42
N ASP A 137 -13.34 -21.31 -3.58
CA ASP A 137 -12.28 -21.77 -2.69
C ASP A 137 -12.74 -21.92 -1.22
N GLY A 138 -14.00 -21.57 -0.90
CA GLY A 138 -14.54 -21.53 0.45
C GLY A 138 -14.04 -20.33 1.27
N PRO A 139 -14.55 -20.13 2.50
CA PRO A 139 -14.08 -19.08 3.41
C PRO A 139 -12.67 -19.43 3.92
N TYR A 140 -11.69 -18.63 3.55
CA TYR A 140 -10.25 -18.88 3.80
C TYR A 140 -9.56 -17.77 4.59
N TYR A 141 -10.18 -16.63 4.76
CA TYR A 141 -9.51 -15.43 5.27
C TYR A 141 -9.13 -15.47 6.75
N ASN A 142 -9.55 -16.46 7.48
CA ASN A 142 -9.21 -16.59 8.89
C ASN A 142 -7.94 -17.46 9.10
N ASP A 143 -7.76 -18.52 8.32
CA ASP A 143 -6.69 -19.50 8.55
C ASP A 143 -5.94 -20.01 7.29
N ARG A 144 -6.54 -19.91 6.10
CA ARG A 144 -6.03 -20.54 4.87
C ARG A 144 -5.79 -19.58 3.71
N SER A 145 -5.65 -18.29 3.98
CA SER A 145 -5.30 -17.31 2.95
C SER A 145 -3.80 -17.29 2.67
N PHE A 146 -3.41 -16.60 1.61
CA PHE A 146 -2.00 -16.38 1.27
C PHE A 146 -1.21 -15.75 2.44
N SER A 147 -1.88 -15.08 3.38
CA SER A 147 -1.24 -14.55 4.59
C SER A 147 -0.50 -15.60 5.40
N CYS A 148 -0.92 -16.88 5.38
CA CYS A 148 -0.23 -17.95 6.11
C CYS A 148 1.17 -18.25 5.56
N LEU A 149 1.44 -17.94 4.28
CA LEU A 149 2.74 -18.09 3.66
C LEU A 149 3.71 -16.96 3.98
N VAL A 150 3.18 -15.79 4.40
CA VAL A 150 3.95 -14.59 4.64
C VAL A 150 4.54 -14.62 6.05
N GLY A 151 5.85 -14.50 6.16
CA GLY A 151 6.58 -14.46 7.42
C GLY A 151 6.18 -13.27 8.28
N PRO A 152 6.36 -13.36 9.60
CA PRO A 152 6.17 -12.23 10.50
C PRO A 152 7.10 -11.08 10.12
N ARG A 153 6.71 -9.86 10.48
CA ARG A 153 7.55 -8.67 10.28
C ARG A 153 8.92 -8.88 10.93
N ALA A 154 9.95 -8.44 10.22
CA ALA A 154 11.32 -8.50 10.72
C ALA A 154 11.75 -9.93 11.13
N TYR A 155 11.45 -10.92 10.27
CA TYR A 155 11.65 -12.34 10.56
C TYR A 155 13.10 -12.67 10.97
N PHE A 156 14.09 -12.13 10.25
CA PHE A 156 15.52 -12.31 10.53
C PHE A 156 16.11 -11.21 11.42
N THR A 157 15.37 -10.17 11.76
CA THR A 157 15.85 -8.88 12.27
C THR A 157 15.64 -8.75 13.77
N ASP A 158 16.61 -8.24 14.51
CA ASP A 158 16.44 -7.75 15.87
C ASP A 158 16.33 -6.21 15.84
N ILE A 159 15.09 -5.71 16.02
CA ILE A 159 14.80 -4.28 15.93
C ILE A 159 15.44 -3.53 17.11
N ASP A 160 15.40 -4.11 18.31
CA ASP A 160 15.86 -3.46 19.55
C ASP A 160 17.38 -3.28 19.53
N LYS A 161 18.10 -4.25 18.98
CA LYS A 161 19.56 -4.18 18.81
C LYS A 161 20.00 -3.55 17.48
N ASN A 162 19.05 -3.14 16.64
CA ASN A 162 19.31 -2.59 15.32
C ASN A 162 20.14 -3.55 14.42
N ILE A 163 19.91 -4.88 14.52
CA ILE A 163 20.59 -5.89 13.72
C ILE A 163 19.70 -6.30 12.53
N LEU A 164 20.26 -6.30 11.31
CA LEU A 164 19.58 -6.56 10.02
C LEU A 164 18.39 -5.64 9.75
N THR A 165 18.36 -4.45 10.38
CA THR A 165 17.37 -3.41 10.08
C THR A 165 17.73 -2.65 8.80
N ALA A 166 16.82 -1.79 8.35
CA ALA A 166 17.02 -0.92 7.19
C ALA A 166 18.26 -0.01 7.28
N GLY A 167 18.80 0.24 8.49
CA GLY A 167 19.97 1.08 8.71
C GLY A 167 21.23 0.34 9.13
N TRP A 168 21.16 -0.99 9.27
CA TRP A 168 22.31 -1.80 9.73
C TRP A 168 23.41 -1.89 8.67
N GLN A 169 24.67 -1.71 9.09
CA GLN A 169 25.84 -1.65 8.21
C GLN A 169 26.91 -2.70 8.55
N GLY A 170 26.60 -3.71 9.36
CA GLY A 170 27.53 -4.78 9.74
C GLY A 170 27.76 -5.85 8.65
N TYR A 171 27.61 -5.48 7.36
CA TYR A 171 27.78 -6.38 6.21
C TYR A 171 29.04 -6.06 5.42
N VAL A 172 29.47 -7.01 4.58
CA VAL A 172 30.52 -6.80 3.58
C VAL A 172 29.93 -6.80 2.17
N LYS A 173 30.57 -6.05 1.24
CA LYS A 173 30.06 -5.90 -0.13
C LYS A 173 30.40 -7.09 -1.05
N LYS A 174 31.36 -7.94 -0.66
CA LYS A 174 31.79 -9.11 -1.39
C LYS A 174 31.81 -10.31 -0.46
N GLN A 175 31.40 -11.47 -0.99
CA GLN A 175 31.47 -12.73 -0.26
C GLN A 175 32.92 -13.09 0.07
N ASP A 176 33.12 -13.57 1.28
CA ASP A 176 34.37 -14.19 1.75
C ASP A 176 34.08 -15.40 2.65
N GLU A 177 35.10 -16.06 3.16
CA GLU A 177 34.98 -17.26 4.00
C GLU A 177 34.23 -16.99 5.32
N ASN A 178 34.33 -15.78 5.87
CA ASN A 178 33.69 -15.38 7.13
C ASN A 178 32.26 -14.86 6.92
N HIS A 179 31.92 -14.44 5.70
CA HIS A 179 30.62 -13.87 5.34
C HIS A 179 30.00 -14.67 4.19
N PRO A 180 29.60 -15.94 4.42
CA PRO A 180 29.08 -16.80 3.36
C PRO A 180 27.61 -16.58 3.03
N ILE A 181 26.83 -15.93 3.91
CA ILE A 181 25.38 -15.78 3.80
C ILE A 181 25.04 -14.55 2.96
N LYS A 182 24.25 -14.73 1.91
CA LYS A 182 23.76 -13.65 1.08
C LYS A 182 22.67 -12.87 1.80
N TYR A 183 22.84 -11.55 1.89
CA TYR A 183 21.96 -10.64 2.60
C TYR A 183 21.28 -9.70 1.63
N TYR A 184 19.96 -9.79 1.53
CA TYR A 184 19.13 -8.88 0.74
C TYR A 184 18.74 -7.66 1.57
N LEU A 185 19.11 -6.48 1.11
CA LEU A 185 18.90 -5.23 1.82
C LEU A 185 18.40 -4.11 0.90
N ASN A 186 18.06 -2.97 1.51
CA ASN A 186 17.56 -1.81 0.77
C ASN A 186 18.66 -1.26 -0.16
N LYS A 187 18.32 -1.05 -1.42
CA LYS A 187 19.19 -0.45 -2.44
C LYS A 187 19.69 0.96 -2.10
N ARG A 188 19.04 1.66 -1.17
CA ARG A 188 19.54 2.95 -0.66
C ARG A 188 20.84 2.81 0.14
N LEU A 189 21.03 1.67 0.82
CA LEU A 189 22.25 1.38 1.57
C LEU A 189 23.31 0.76 0.67
N GLU A 190 22.91 -0.22 -0.12
CA GLU A 190 23.78 -0.89 -1.10
C GLU A 190 23.04 -0.94 -2.44
N PRO A 191 23.52 -0.23 -3.48
CA PRO A 191 22.84 -0.11 -4.78
C PRO A 191 22.54 -1.44 -5.47
N SER A 192 23.37 -2.47 -5.24
CA SER A 192 23.12 -3.83 -5.74
C SER A 192 21.89 -4.48 -5.09
N GLY A 193 21.47 -4.01 -3.91
CA GLY A 193 20.47 -4.65 -3.06
C GLY A 193 20.95 -5.95 -2.42
N VAL A 194 22.24 -6.25 -2.52
CA VAL A 194 22.87 -7.49 -2.04
C VAL A 194 24.18 -7.19 -1.32
N ALA A 195 24.36 -7.84 -0.18
CA ALA A 195 25.60 -7.85 0.61
C ALA A 195 25.82 -9.26 1.18
N TRP A 196 26.83 -9.42 2.03
CA TRP A 196 27.21 -10.71 2.60
C TRP A 196 27.44 -10.54 4.09
N ILE A 197 27.04 -11.55 4.88
CA ILE A 197 27.12 -11.52 6.34
C ILE A 197 27.56 -12.87 6.90
N SER A 198 28.02 -12.85 8.13
CA SER A 198 28.32 -14.05 8.91
C SER A 198 27.02 -14.66 9.45
N LEU A 199 27.02 -15.97 9.68
CA LEU A 199 25.92 -16.66 10.36
C LEU A 199 25.67 -16.09 11.77
N SER A 200 26.71 -15.66 12.47
CA SER A 200 26.61 -15.05 13.80
C SER A 200 25.92 -13.68 13.82
N ASP A 201 25.84 -13.01 12.67
CA ASP A 201 25.15 -11.72 12.56
C ASP A 201 23.63 -11.87 12.49
N ILE A 202 23.12 -13.07 12.28
CA ILE A 202 21.68 -13.34 12.12
C ILE A 202 21.09 -13.64 13.49
N PRO A 203 20.24 -12.76 14.05
CA PRO A 203 19.75 -12.93 15.42
C PRO A 203 18.70 -14.03 15.58
N LYS A 204 17.99 -14.39 14.50
CA LYS A 204 16.88 -15.38 14.49
C LYS A 204 16.57 -15.87 13.08
N GLY A 205 15.74 -16.93 12.95
CA GLY A 205 15.32 -17.46 11.64
C GLY A 205 16.37 -18.33 10.96
N HIS A 206 17.34 -18.85 11.70
CA HIS A 206 18.42 -19.70 11.18
C HIS A 206 17.91 -20.92 10.42
N GLU A 207 16.77 -21.48 10.86
CA GLU A 207 16.10 -22.64 10.25
C GLU A 207 15.64 -22.39 8.82
N SER A 208 15.52 -21.13 8.42
CA SER A 208 15.04 -20.73 7.09
C SER A 208 16.15 -20.31 6.13
N ILE A 209 17.40 -20.21 6.59
CA ILE A 209 18.52 -19.73 5.77
C ILE A 209 18.71 -20.62 4.53
N GLN A 210 18.60 -21.94 4.71
CA GLN A 210 18.80 -22.93 3.64
C GLN A 210 17.54 -23.19 2.79
N LEU A 211 16.45 -22.48 3.00
CA LEU A 211 15.22 -22.64 2.23
C LEU A 211 15.22 -21.74 1.00
N HIS A 212 14.50 -22.17 -0.05
CA HIS A 212 14.10 -21.32 -1.15
C HIS A 212 13.04 -20.32 -0.66
N LYS A 213 13.16 -19.06 -1.04
CA LYS A 213 12.30 -17.97 -0.54
C LYS A 213 11.84 -17.05 -1.67
N VAL A 214 10.70 -16.44 -1.47
CA VAL A 214 10.28 -15.27 -2.24
C VAL A 214 10.27 -14.06 -1.32
N LEU A 215 10.93 -12.99 -1.73
CA LEU A 215 10.98 -11.74 -1.00
C LEU A 215 10.08 -10.70 -1.68
N ILE A 216 9.26 -10.03 -0.88
CA ILE A 216 8.39 -8.94 -1.32
C ILE A 216 8.85 -7.67 -0.61
N PRO A 217 9.16 -6.56 -1.30
CA PRO A 217 9.42 -5.28 -0.65
C PRO A 217 8.25 -4.91 0.26
N LYS A 218 8.53 -4.66 1.54
CA LYS A 218 7.51 -4.28 2.53
C LYS A 218 6.83 -2.95 2.17
N ALA A 219 7.63 -1.98 1.72
CA ALA A 219 7.13 -0.72 1.21
C ALA A 219 6.75 -0.89 -0.27
N GLY A 220 5.52 -0.64 -0.58
CA GLY A 220 4.95 -0.57 -1.92
C GLY A 220 3.97 0.59 -1.95
N GLY A 221 3.33 0.87 -3.06
CA GLY A 221 2.31 1.91 -3.14
C GLY A 221 1.25 1.81 -2.01
N THR A 222 0.57 2.88 -1.72
CA THR A 222 -0.58 2.87 -0.80
C THR A 222 -1.71 2.00 -1.35
N GLY A 223 -2.75 1.70 -0.56
CA GLY A 223 -3.90 0.93 -1.04
C GLY A 223 -4.65 1.59 -2.22
N ASN A 224 -4.44 2.89 -2.45
CA ASN A 224 -4.98 3.62 -3.60
C ASN A 224 -3.96 3.76 -4.75
N ASP A 225 -2.74 3.29 -4.56
CA ASP A 225 -1.72 3.25 -5.61
C ASP A 225 -1.98 2.05 -6.53
N PRO A 226 -2.08 2.26 -7.85
CA PRO A 226 -2.41 1.18 -8.80
C PRO A 226 -1.37 0.06 -8.87
N ILE A 227 -0.23 0.20 -8.23
CA ILE A 227 0.82 -0.83 -8.15
C ILE A 227 0.65 -1.72 -6.93
N VAL A 228 0.22 -1.15 -5.80
CA VAL A 228 -0.10 -1.83 -4.53
C VAL A 228 1.11 -2.46 -3.82
N LEU A 229 1.95 -3.20 -4.52
CA LEU A 229 3.10 -3.96 -3.97
C LEU A 229 4.37 -3.67 -4.76
N GLY A 230 5.51 -3.71 -4.08
CA GLY A 230 6.80 -3.79 -4.75
C GLY A 230 6.99 -5.14 -5.46
N SER A 231 7.88 -5.18 -6.46
CA SER A 231 8.12 -6.37 -7.27
C SER A 231 8.72 -7.52 -6.44
N PRO A 232 8.07 -8.69 -6.41
CA PRO A 232 8.61 -9.87 -5.73
C PRO A 232 9.80 -10.44 -6.51
N PHE A 233 10.73 -11.07 -5.79
CA PHE A 233 11.85 -11.77 -6.40
C PHE A 233 12.23 -13.02 -5.62
N TYR A 234 12.93 -13.93 -6.31
CA TYR A 234 13.44 -15.15 -5.74
C TYR A 234 14.71 -14.90 -4.92
N ALA A 235 14.78 -15.52 -3.76
CA ALA A 235 15.97 -15.58 -2.92
C ALA A 235 16.36 -17.06 -2.71
N GLU A 236 17.57 -17.38 -3.14
CA GLU A 236 18.14 -18.72 -3.09
C GLU A 236 18.43 -19.20 -1.65
N PRO A 237 18.64 -20.50 -1.44
CA PRO A 237 19.22 -21.02 -0.20
C PRO A 237 20.51 -20.31 0.18
N ASN A 238 20.89 -20.40 1.44
CA ASN A 238 22.01 -19.67 2.04
C ASN A 238 21.84 -18.14 1.97
N SER A 239 20.61 -17.67 2.24
CA SER A 239 20.30 -16.24 2.20
C SER A 239 19.33 -15.81 3.32
N CYS A 240 19.37 -14.52 3.64
CA CYS A 240 18.41 -13.84 4.51
C CYS A 240 18.11 -12.43 3.99
N CYS A 241 17.25 -11.68 4.69
CA CYS A 241 16.89 -10.31 4.29
C CYS A 241 16.74 -9.37 5.47
N SER A 242 16.82 -8.08 5.20
CA SER A 242 16.51 -7.01 6.15
C SER A 242 15.01 -6.92 6.44
N ASP A 243 14.63 -6.11 7.42
CA ASP A 243 13.24 -5.80 7.75
C ASP A 243 12.49 -5.01 6.65
N THR A 244 13.17 -4.65 5.57
CA THR A 244 12.56 -4.00 4.40
C THR A 244 11.80 -4.96 3.49
N TYR A 245 11.94 -6.27 3.70
CA TYR A 245 11.24 -7.31 2.96
C TYR A 245 10.31 -8.15 3.85
N LEU A 246 9.26 -8.66 3.23
CA LEU A 246 8.47 -9.78 3.74
C LEU A 246 8.97 -11.06 3.07
N CYS A 247 9.08 -12.14 3.84
CA CYS A 247 9.62 -13.42 3.41
C CYS A 247 8.52 -14.47 3.28
N ILE A 248 8.42 -15.10 2.12
CA ILE A 248 7.62 -16.31 1.88
C ILE A 248 8.58 -17.49 1.78
N GLY A 249 8.19 -18.66 2.27
CA GLY A 249 9.08 -19.82 2.36
C GLY A 249 9.98 -19.78 3.59
N TYR A 250 9.58 -19.04 4.61
CA TYR A 250 10.28 -18.94 5.88
C TYR A 250 10.07 -20.16 6.81
N ASN A 251 8.99 -20.91 6.60
CA ASN A 251 8.60 -22.01 7.49
C ASN A 251 9.20 -23.34 7.03
N PRO A 252 10.06 -24.00 7.83
CA PRO A 252 10.65 -25.30 7.46
C PRO A 252 9.62 -26.41 7.23
N LYS A 253 8.42 -26.27 7.80
CA LYS A 253 7.31 -27.23 7.59
C LYS A 253 6.60 -27.05 6.25
N GLN A 254 6.87 -25.96 5.54
CA GLN A 254 6.26 -25.60 4.27
C GLN A 254 7.36 -25.10 3.32
N GLN A 255 8.15 -26.05 2.82
CA GLN A 255 9.26 -25.78 1.92
C GLN A 255 8.77 -25.69 0.48
N PHE A 256 9.39 -24.82 -0.28
CA PHE A 256 9.15 -24.65 -1.71
C PHE A 256 10.40 -25.00 -2.50
N SER A 257 10.21 -25.58 -3.67
CA SER A 257 11.24 -25.66 -4.71
C SER A 257 11.41 -24.30 -5.41
N LYS A 258 12.46 -24.14 -6.19
CA LYS A 258 12.65 -22.94 -7.02
C LYS A 258 11.47 -22.72 -7.98
N ASN A 259 10.96 -23.77 -8.63
CA ASN A 259 9.84 -23.68 -9.57
C ASN A 259 8.55 -23.21 -8.87
N GLU A 260 8.28 -23.68 -7.67
CA GLU A 260 7.15 -23.21 -6.87
C GLU A 260 7.34 -21.75 -6.44
N CYS A 261 8.55 -21.32 -6.10
CA CYS A 261 8.85 -19.91 -5.87
C CYS A 261 8.58 -19.05 -7.13
N ASP A 262 8.97 -19.52 -8.31
CA ASP A 262 8.71 -18.83 -9.57
C ASP A 262 7.19 -18.76 -9.86
N SER A 263 6.43 -19.82 -9.53
CA SER A 263 4.97 -19.83 -9.59
C SER A 263 4.34 -18.81 -8.63
N ILE A 264 4.78 -18.77 -7.37
CA ILE A 264 4.35 -17.79 -6.38
C ILE A 264 4.64 -16.37 -6.87
N ILE A 265 5.81 -16.12 -7.46
CA ILE A 265 6.16 -14.80 -8.02
C ILE A 265 5.22 -14.42 -9.16
N SER A 266 4.91 -15.36 -10.07
CA SER A 266 3.98 -15.10 -11.17
C SER A 266 2.60 -14.70 -10.64
N TYR A 267 2.10 -15.40 -9.62
CA TYR A 267 0.82 -15.11 -8.98
C TYR A 267 0.82 -13.71 -8.32
N ILE A 268 1.86 -13.36 -7.55
CA ILE A 268 1.97 -12.04 -6.91
C ILE A 268 1.96 -10.90 -7.92
N LYS A 269 2.53 -11.12 -9.11
CA LYS A 269 2.59 -10.13 -10.19
C LYS A 269 1.24 -9.89 -10.86
N THR A 270 0.25 -10.79 -10.74
CA THR A 270 -1.07 -10.61 -11.35
C THR A 270 -1.80 -9.38 -10.81
N ARG A 271 -2.66 -8.78 -11.62
CA ARG A 271 -3.56 -7.69 -11.19
C ARG A 271 -4.56 -8.20 -10.18
N PHE A 272 -5.10 -9.42 -10.39
CA PHE A 272 -6.01 -10.06 -9.46
C PHE A 272 -5.43 -10.16 -8.04
N PHE A 273 -4.22 -10.72 -7.89
CA PHE A 273 -3.56 -10.82 -6.59
C PHE A 273 -3.46 -9.46 -5.89
N ARG A 274 -2.92 -8.47 -6.61
CA ARG A 274 -2.69 -7.13 -6.06
C ARG A 274 -3.99 -6.40 -5.75
N TYR A 275 -5.03 -6.63 -6.55
CA TYR A 275 -6.37 -6.14 -6.25
C TYR A 275 -6.88 -6.70 -4.92
N MET A 276 -6.79 -8.03 -4.71
CA MET A 276 -7.19 -8.67 -3.46
C MET A 276 -6.41 -8.12 -2.25
N VAL A 277 -5.11 -7.85 -2.41
CA VAL A 277 -4.30 -7.17 -1.38
C VAL A 277 -4.80 -5.75 -1.11
N SER A 278 -5.16 -4.99 -2.14
CA SER A 278 -5.59 -3.59 -2.01
C SER A 278 -6.85 -3.41 -1.17
N ILE A 279 -7.69 -4.43 -1.10
CA ILE A 279 -8.92 -4.42 -0.31
C ILE A 279 -8.61 -4.14 1.18
N LYS A 280 -7.55 -4.76 1.69
CA LYS A 280 -7.14 -4.62 3.11
C LYS A 280 -5.95 -3.66 3.31
N LYS A 281 -5.03 -3.60 2.37
CA LYS A 281 -3.84 -2.73 2.47
C LYS A 281 -4.23 -1.26 2.29
N LYS A 282 -4.11 -0.46 3.36
CA LYS A 282 -4.44 0.98 3.37
C LYS A 282 -3.23 1.89 3.64
N THR A 283 -2.05 1.30 3.87
CA THR A 283 -0.81 2.02 4.17
C THR A 283 0.29 1.64 3.18
N GLN A 284 1.34 2.43 3.12
CA GLN A 284 2.50 2.16 2.28
C GLN A 284 3.15 0.80 2.59
N ASN A 285 3.23 0.42 3.87
CA ASN A 285 3.83 -0.84 4.28
C ASN A 285 2.80 -1.98 4.27
N SER A 286 3.17 -3.09 3.66
CA SER A 286 2.45 -4.36 3.75
C SER A 286 2.84 -5.09 5.04
N THR A 287 1.89 -5.84 5.57
CA THR A 287 2.08 -6.80 6.66
C THR A 287 1.49 -8.13 6.24
N ARG A 288 1.76 -9.22 6.99
CA ARG A 288 1.10 -10.51 6.79
C ARG A 288 -0.40 -10.36 6.59
N ASP A 289 -1.03 -9.56 7.41
CA ASP A 289 -2.47 -9.32 7.43
C ASP A 289 -3.01 -8.65 6.15
N SER A 290 -2.16 -7.92 5.42
CA SER A 290 -2.53 -7.32 4.12
C SER A 290 -2.92 -8.35 3.07
N TYR A 291 -2.50 -9.61 3.22
CA TYR A 291 -2.74 -10.71 2.28
C TYR A 291 -3.93 -11.60 2.67
N GLN A 292 -4.71 -11.22 3.68
CA GLN A 292 -5.79 -12.02 4.24
C GLN A 292 -6.86 -12.41 3.20
N PHE A 293 -7.15 -11.53 2.25
CA PHE A 293 -8.17 -11.78 1.22
C PHE A 293 -7.63 -12.44 -0.07
N VAL A 294 -6.37 -12.81 -0.07
CA VAL A 294 -5.76 -13.46 -1.23
C VAL A 294 -5.89 -14.98 -1.07
N PRO A 295 -6.55 -15.69 -1.99
CA PRO A 295 -6.66 -17.15 -1.94
C PRO A 295 -5.33 -17.82 -2.23
N LEU A 296 -5.13 -19.01 -1.65
CA LEU A 296 -4.03 -19.89 -2.02
C LEU A 296 -4.28 -20.49 -3.40
N GLN A 297 -3.21 -20.78 -4.11
CA GLN A 297 -3.24 -21.46 -5.41
C GLN A 297 -2.41 -22.75 -5.39
N ASP A 298 -2.48 -23.49 -6.46
CA ASP A 298 -1.54 -24.59 -6.77
C ASP A 298 -0.24 -23.99 -7.32
N TRP A 299 0.89 -24.37 -6.72
CA TRP A 299 2.21 -23.84 -7.09
C TRP A 299 2.92 -24.69 -8.15
N SER A 300 2.29 -25.74 -8.67
CA SER A 300 2.87 -26.61 -9.70
C SER A 300 3.03 -25.91 -11.06
N LYS A 301 2.37 -24.78 -11.26
CA LYS A 301 2.39 -23.99 -12.51
C LYS A 301 2.39 -22.48 -12.24
N PRO A 302 2.89 -21.67 -13.19
CA PRO A 302 2.71 -20.21 -13.12
C PRO A 302 1.24 -19.81 -13.28
N TRP A 303 0.87 -18.63 -12.79
CA TRP A 303 -0.47 -18.07 -12.85
C TRP A 303 -0.50 -16.79 -13.66
N THR A 304 -1.61 -16.60 -14.40
CA THR A 304 -1.91 -15.39 -15.17
C THR A 304 -3.25 -14.81 -14.73
N ASP A 305 -3.48 -13.52 -15.00
CA ASP A 305 -4.76 -12.86 -14.73
C ASP A 305 -5.91 -13.57 -15.45
N ALA A 306 -5.73 -13.96 -16.71
CA ALA A 306 -6.77 -14.63 -17.51
C ALA A 306 -7.22 -15.97 -16.89
N GLU A 307 -6.27 -16.77 -16.35
CA GLU A 307 -6.59 -18.03 -15.68
C GLU A 307 -7.35 -17.80 -14.37
N LEU A 308 -6.97 -16.77 -13.59
CA LEU A 308 -7.62 -16.42 -12.35
C LEU A 308 -9.03 -15.86 -12.58
N TYR A 309 -9.20 -14.97 -13.55
CA TYR A 309 -10.52 -14.45 -13.93
C TYR A 309 -11.47 -15.57 -14.36
N LYS A 310 -10.95 -16.54 -15.13
CA LYS A 310 -11.71 -17.73 -15.54
C LYS A 310 -12.02 -18.63 -14.34
N LYS A 311 -11.03 -18.90 -13.45
CA LYS A 311 -11.21 -19.76 -12.26
C LYS A 311 -12.36 -19.25 -11.39
N TYR A 312 -12.44 -17.93 -11.18
CA TYR A 312 -13.45 -17.30 -10.32
C TYR A 312 -14.70 -16.83 -11.07
N ASN A 313 -14.82 -17.16 -12.35
CA ASN A 313 -15.97 -16.77 -13.19
C ASN A 313 -16.31 -15.28 -13.06
N LEU A 314 -15.27 -14.43 -13.17
CA LEU A 314 -15.46 -12.98 -13.11
C LEU A 314 -16.15 -12.47 -14.38
N SER A 315 -17.10 -11.55 -14.20
CA SER A 315 -17.76 -10.90 -15.35
C SER A 315 -16.81 -9.92 -16.03
N LYS A 316 -17.16 -9.48 -17.24
CA LYS A 316 -16.39 -8.49 -17.98
C LYS A 316 -16.24 -7.19 -17.21
N GLU A 317 -17.30 -6.74 -16.55
CA GLU A 317 -17.33 -5.51 -15.73
C GLU A 317 -16.42 -5.64 -14.51
N GLU A 318 -16.38 -6.80 -13.85
CA GLU A 318 -15.49 -7.06 -12.72
C GLU A 318 -14.02 -7.11 -13.14
N ILE A 319 -13.74 -7.68 -14.32
CA ILE A 319 -12.39 -7.69 -14.91
C ILE A 319 -11.96 -6.26 -15.24
N GLU A 320 -12.78 -5.50 -15.95
CA GLU A 320 -12.52 -4.10 -16.28
C GLU A 320 -12.32 -3.26 -15.02
N TYR A 321 -13.08 -3.53 -13.96
CA TYR A 321 -12.92 -2.87 -12.68
C TYR A 321 -11.56 -3.15 -12.06
N ILE A 322 -11.14 -4.42 -11.96
CA ILE A 322 -9.80 -4.80 -11.45
C ILE A 322 -8.71 -4.12 -12.28
N GLU A 323 -8.83 -4.16 -13.60
CA GLU A 323 -7.82 -3.62 -14.53
C GLU A 323 -7.75 -2.09 -14.53
N SER A 324 -8.86 -1.41 -14.22
CA SER A 324 -8.89 0.04 -14.01
C SER A 324 -8.20 0.46 -12.71
N MET A 325 -8.26 -0.38 -11.67
CA MET A 325 -7.68 -0.11 -10.36
C MET A 325 -6.20 -0.49 -10.27
N ILE A 326 -5.76 -1.52 -10.99
CA ILE A 326 -4.44 -2.11 -10.83
C ILE A 326 -3.68 -2.10 -12.17
N LYS A 327 -2.56 -1.39 -12.23
CA LYS A 327 -1.68 -1.38 -13.40
C LYS A 327 -0.92 -2.71 -13.55
N PRO A 328 -0.55 -3.12 -14.77
CA PRO A 328 0.35 -4.26 -14.97
C PRO A 328 1.66 -4.08 -14.18
N MET A 329 2.20 -5.18 -13.65
CA MET A 329 3.54 -5.22 -13.10
C MET A 329 4.45 -5.81 -14.18
N GLY A 330 5.03 -4.96 -15.04
CA GLY A 330 5.96 -5.36 -16.10
C GLY A 330 7.41 -5.36 -15.64
N GLU A 331 8.33 -5.75 -16.53
CA GLU A 331 9.78 -5.63 -16.30
C GLU A 331 10.20 -4.17 -16.10
N GLU A 332 9.47 -3.21 -16.64
CA GLU A 332 9.63 -1.76 -16.41
C GLU A 332 9.08 -1.28 -15.07
N ALA A 333 8.22 -2.05 -14.41
CA ALA A 333 7.81 -1.84 -13.02
C ALA A 333 8.79 -2.49 -12.03
N LEU A 334 10.05 -2.58 -12.38
CA LEU A 334 11.14 -2.62 -11.41
C LEU A 334 11.09 -1.29 -10.66
N PHE A 335 10.16 -1.19 -9.67
CA PHE A 335 10.28 -0.17 -8.66
C PHE A 335 11.60 -0.39 -7.94
N ASN A 336 12.62 0.17 -8.52
CA ASN A 336 13.65 0.75 -7.73
C ASN A 336 12.90 1.62 -6.73
N THR A 337 13.06 1.39 -5.44
CA THR A 337 12.75 2.35 -4.39
C THR A 337 13.49 3.69 -4.62
N ASP A 338 14.32 3.78 -5.65
CA ASP A 338 14.96 4.98 -6.18
C ASP A 338 14.10 5.70 -7.24
N GLU A 339 13.04 5.07 -7.78
CA GLU A 339 12.12 5.67 -8.74
C GLU A 339 10.83 6.21 -8.11
N LEU A 340 10.95 6.97 -7.06
CA LEU A 340 10.07 8.12 -6.86
C LEU A 340 10.52 9.33 -7.73
N ILE A 341 11.56 9.18 -8.48
CA ILE A 341 11.85 9.96 -9.68
C ILE A 341 11.29 9.13 -10.83
N ASN A 342 10.14 9.52 -11.38
CA ASN A 342 9.66 8.97 -12.65
C ASN A 342 10.82 9.11 -13.65
N PRO A 343 11.44 8.01 -14.19
CA PRO A 343 12.59 8.13 -15.10
C PRO A 343 12.27 8.93 -16.35
N GLU A 344 10.99 8.96 -16.74
CA GLU A 344 10.51 9.86 -17.78
C GLU A 344 10.78 11.33 -17.45
N PHE A 345 10.93 11.71 -16.18
CA PHE A 345 11.15 13.09 -15.74
C PHE A 345 12.52 13.34 -15.10
N ALA A 346 13.30 12.31 -14.75
CA ALA A 346 14.68 12.45 -14.33
C ALA A 346 15.52 13.11 -15.45
N ASN A 347 15.12 12.94 -16.70
CA ASN A 347 15.75 13.50 -17.91
C ASN A 347 14.81 14.44 -18.69
N PHE A 348 13.85 15.12 -18.02
CA PHE A 348 13.04 16.11 -18.71
C PHE A 348 13.95 17.24 -19.22
N ASN A 349 14.07 17.35 -20.53
CA ASN A 349 14.85 18.40 -21.17
C ASN A 349 13.90 19.50 -21.67
N LEU A 350 14.01 20.69 -21.08
CA LEU A 350 13.20 21.85 -21.44
C LEU A 350 13.31 22.15 -22.96
N LEU A 351 14.52 22.10 -23.50
CA LEU A 351 14.80 22.46 -24.90
C LEU A 351 14.18 21.44 -25.89
N GLU A 352 14.20 20.16 -25.55
CA GLU A 352 13.60 19.09 -26.37
C GLU A 352 12.06 19.13 -26.37
N HIS A 353 11.46 19.84 -25.41
CA HIS A 353 10.01 19.96 -25.29
C HIS A 353 9.49 21.37 -25.62
N GLY A 354 10.24 22.12 -26.44
CA GLY A 354 9.80 23.39 -27.03
C GLY A 354 9.90 24.60 -26.11
N VAL A 355 10.70 24.51 -25.03
CA VAL A 355 11.03 25.63 -24.16
C VAL A 355 12.46 26.07 -24.47
N SER A 356 12.69 27.33 -24.81
CA SER A 356 13.99 27.87 -25.25
C SER A 356 14.74 28.54 -24.10
N VAL A 357 16.08 28.65 -24.25
CA VAL A 357 16.89 29.47 -23.32
C VAL A 357 16.41 30.92 -23.39
N GLY A 358 16.19 31.54 -22.25
CA GLY A 358 15.61 32.87 -22.10
C GLY A 358 14.09 32.90 -21.91
N ASP A 359 13.41 31.80 -22.15
CA ASP A 359 11.98 31.71 -21.88
C ASP A 359 11.70 31.79 -20.38
N LYS A 360 10.50 32.28 -20.02
CA LYS A 360 10.02 32.33 -18.64
C LYS A 360 9.13 31.14 -18.35
N ILE A 361 9.45 30.43 -17.28
CA ILE A 361 8.57 29.40 -16.70
C ILE A 361 8.15 29.80 -15.30
N ILE A 362 7.00 29.30 -14.85
CA ILE A 362 6.41 29.63 -13.55
C ILE A 362 6.50 28.43 -12.64
N TYR A 363 7.09 28.61 -11.46
CA TYR A 363 7.01 27.63 -10.36
C TYR A 363 5.66 27.73 -9.67
N THR A 364 4.76 26.80 -9.97
CA THR A 364 3.33 26.88 -9.60
C THR A 364 3.04 26.87 -8.10
N PRO A 365 3.86 26.28 -7.19
CA PRO A 365 3.57 26.31 -5.75
C PRO A 365 3.64 27.72 -5.13
N THR A 366 4.46 28.62 -5.68
CA THR A 366 4.66 29.98 -5.15
C THR A 366 4.33 31.09 -6.17
N GLY A 367 4.14 30.72 -7.45
CA GLY A 367 3.98 31.69 -8.53
C GLY A 367 5.29 32.36 -8.98
N THR A 368 6.45 31.85 -8.55
CA THR A 368 7.78 32.42 -8.87
C THR A 368 8.08 32.26 -10.35
N GLU A 369 8.44 33.36 -11.05
CA GLU A 369 8.96 33.35 -12.42
C GLU A 369 10.45 33.00 -12.42
N LEU A 370 10.86 32.13 -13.35
CA LEU A 370 12.22 31.67 -13.55
C LEU A 370 12.59 31.77 -15.01
N ILE A 371 13.85 32.07 -15.30
CA ILE A 371 14.37 32.14 -16.68
C ILE A 371 15.05 30.82 -17.01
N VAL A 372 14.75 30.26 -18.17
CA VAL A 372 15.41 29.03 -18.66
C VAL A 372 16.83 29.35 -19.09
N ALA A 373 17.79 28.66 -18.51
CA ALA A 373 19.20 28.78 -18.78
C ALA A 373 19.73 27.61 -19.62
N LYS A 374 21.01 27.65 -20.00
CA LYS A 374 21.69 26.53 -20.67
C LYS A 374 21.73 25.29 -19.76
N ASP A 375 22.05 24.13 -20.34
CA ASP A 375 22.25 22.87 -19.64
C ASP A 375 21.05 22.40 -18.84
N ASN A 376 19.84 22.63 -19.38
CA ASN A 376 18.55 22.21 -18.77
C ASN A 376 18.33 22.77 -17.33
N LYS A 377 18.84 24.01 -17.10
CA LYS A 377 18.73 24.71 -15.82
C LYS A 377 17.79 25.89 -15.89
N VAL A 378 17.41 26.40 -14.73
CA VAL A 378 16.63 27.63 -14.56
C VAL A 378 17.40 28.59 -13.66
N GLU A 379 17.27 29.87 -13.92
CA GLU A 379 17.89 30.93 -13.16
C GLU A 379 16.86 31.61 -12.24
N CYS A 380 17.26 31.81 -11.00
CA CYS A 380 16.53 32.59 -10.01
C CYS A 380 17.52 33.39 -9.17
N ASP A 381 17.35 34.72 -9.11
CA ASP A 381 18.20 35.63 -8.33
C ASP A 381 19.70 35.47 -8.59
N GLY A 382 20.08 35.16 -9.86
CA GLY A 382 21.47 34.98 -10.29
C GLY A 382 22.06 33.58 -9.98
N GLU A 383 21.32 32.67 -9.42
CA GLU A 383 21.72 31.28 -9.18
C GLU A 383 21.05 30.32 -10.16
N LEU A 384 21.78 29.28 -10.56
CA LEU A 384 21.34 28.27 -11.53
C LEU A 384 20.91 26.97 -10.80
N TYR A 385 19.74 26.47 -11.12
CA TYR A 385 19.17 25.26 -10.54
C TYR A 385 18.66 24.31 -11.61
N THR A 386 18.71 23.01 -11.37
CA THR A 386 17.81 22.08 -12.05
C THR A 386 16.38 22.26 -11.51
N LEU A 387 15.35 21.84 -12.25
CA LEU A 387 13.97 21.91 -11.78
C LEU A 387 13.76 21.16 -10.44
N ALA A 388 14.48 20.07 -10.24
CA ALA A 388 14.42 19.29 -9.01
C ALA A 388 15.10 20.00 -7.83
N GLU A 389 16.29 20.56 -8.03
CA GLU A 389 17.02 21.33 -7.00
C GLU A 389 16.23 22.56 -6.56
N PHE A 390 15.65 23.30 -7.53
CA PHE A 390 14.81 24.46 -7.23
C PHE A 390 13.60 24.03 -6.39
N THR A 391 12.90 22.98 -6.81
CA THR A 391 11.75 22.46 -6.09
C THR A 391 12.11 22.01 -4.66
N ALA A 392 13.24 21.32 -4.49
CA ALA A 392 13.70 20.87 -3.18
C ALA A 392 13.99 22.05 -2.24
N LYS A 393 14.59 23.14 -2.77
CA LYS A 393 14.96 24.34 -2.00
C LYS A 393 13.74 25.18 -1.64
N TYR A 394 12.82 25.41 -2.57
CA TYR A 394 11.76 26.43 -2.45
C TYR A 394 10.33 25.87 -2.25
N MET A 395 10.15 24.56 -2.13
CA MET A 395 8.84 23.97 -1.84
C MET A 395 8.32 24.42 -0.46
N PRO A 396 7.14 25.06 -0.40
CA PRO A 396 6.53 25.45 0.87
C PRO A 396 6.37 24.26 1.82
N HIS A 397 6.62 24.46 3.12
CA HIS A 397 6.57 23.40 4.13
C HIS A 397 5.26 22.64 4.16
N ASN A 398 4.14 23.34 3.96
CA ASN A 398 2.79 22.76 3.92
C ASN A 398 2.48 21.96 2.64
N LYS A 399 3.36 22.05 1.62
CA LYS A 399 3.24 21.31 0.33
C LYS A 399 4.33 20.26 0.13
N ARG A 400 5.26 20.11 1.09
CA ARG A 400 6.29 19.08 1.03
C ARG A 400 5.68 17.71 1.24
N SER A 401 6.04 16.76 0.37
CA SER A 401 5.69 15.37 0.60
C SER A 401 6.42 14.82 1.83
N VAL A 402 5.82 13.88 2.54
CA VAL A 402 6.42 13.21 3.72
C VAL A 402 7.74 12.53 3.37
N SER A 403 7.96 12.19 2.10
CA SER A 403 9.20 11.57 1.61
C SER A 403 10.32 12.55 1.28
N GLY A 404 10.06 13.88 1.29
CA GLY A 404 11.05 14.91 0.92
C GLY A 404 11.45 14.92 -0.55
N LEU A 405 10.89 14.07 -1.39
CA LEU A 405 11.21 13.95 -2.82
C LEU A 405 10.33 14.88 -3.64
N CYS A 406 10.96 15.74 -4.42
CA CYS A 406 10.30 16.73 -5.26
C CYS A 406 10.45 16.35 -6.74
N GLN A 407 9.31 16.04 -7.41
CA GLN A 407 9.28 15.86 -8.87
C GLN A 407 9.35 17.22 -9.56
N GLY A 408 10.55 17.66 -9.93
CA GLY A 408 10.80 18.98 -10.52
C GLY A 408 9.76 19.39 -11.58
N PRO A 409 9.66 18.74 -12.74
CA PRO A 409 8.79 19.19 -13.85
C PRO A 409 7.29 19.32 -13.52
N LYS A 410 6.81 18.60 -12.53
CA LYS A 410 5.40 18.63 -12.10
C LYS A 410 4.95 19.99 -11.56
N TYR A 411 5.88 20.73 -11.00
CA TYR A 411 5.60 21.99 -10.30
C TYR A 411 5.91 23.22 -11.14
N PHE A 412 6.11 23.05 -12.46
CA PHE A 412 6.38 24.17 -13.36
C PHE A 412 5.39 24.20 -14.50
N SER A 413 5.12 25.41 -14.99
CA SER A 413 4.31 25.66 -16.18
C SER A 413 5.02 26.60 -17.15
N PHE A 414 4.78 26.40 -18.43
CA PHE A 414 5.21 27.26 -19.52
C PHE A 414 3.97 27.64 -20.33
N ASN A 415 3.76 28.96 -20.55
CA ASN A 415 2.57 29.49 -21.22
C ASN A 415 1.23 28.94 -20.67
N GLY A 416 1.14 28.77 -19.35
CA GLY A 416 -0.07 28.27 -18.68
C GLY A 416 -0.27 26.75 -18.76
N ILE A 417 0.61 26.02 -19.45
CA ILE A 417 0.57 24.56 -19.58
C ILE A 417 1.62 23.95 -18.66
N SER A 418 1.24 22.97 -17.81
CA SER A 418 2.24 22.30 -16.97
C SER A 418 3.28 21.58 -17.84
N LEU A 419 4.55 21.59 -17.42
CA LEU A 419 5.62 20.91 -18.16
C LEU A 419 5.34 19.41 -18.32
N TYR A 420 4.56 18.83 -17.41
CA TYR A 420 4.05 17.47 -17.51
C TYR A 420 3.17 17.26 -18.76
N LYS A 421 2.19 18.14 -18.99
CA LYS A 421 1.30 18.08 -20.18
C LYS A 421 2.02 18.45 -21.48
N LEU A 422 3.03 19.29 -21.40
CA LEU A 422 3.85 19.65 -22.55
C LEU A 422 4.53 18.42 -23.14
N LYS A 423 5.09 17.55 -22.32
CA LYS A 423 5.71 16.27 -22.75
C LYS A 423 4.70 15.36 -23.45
N GLU A 424 3.49 15.19 -22.86
CA GLU A 424 2.45 14.35 -23.46
C GLU A 424 2.03 14.84 -24.88
N SER A 425 2.05 16.16 -25.10
CA SER A 425 1.69 16.74 -26.40
C SER A 425 2.75 16.51 -27.49
N PHE A 426 4.01 16.38 -27.11
CA PHE A 426 5.13 16.08 -28.04
C PHE A 426 5.17 14.60 -28.41
N LEU A 427 4.89 13.69 -27.47
CA LEU A 427 4.82 12.26 -27.72
C LEU A 427 3.66 11.84 -28.64
N LYS A 428 2.60 12.67 -28.73
CA LYS A 428 1.47 12.42 -29.66
C LYS A 428 1.69 12.96 -31.08
N LYS A 429 2.78 13.70 -31.33
CA LYS A 429 3.12 14.30 -32.64
C LYS A 429 4.32 13.62 -33.32
N SER A 430 5.02 12.74 -32.62
CA SER A 430 6.07 11.84 -33.15
C SER A 430 5.50 10.42 -33.36
#